data_9d9372bb20a73ad71ff450cd4194980b
#
_entry.id   9d9372bb20a73ad71ff450cd4194980b
#
_cell.length_a   1.000
_cell.length_b   1.000
_cell.length_c   1.000
_cell.angle_alpha   90.00
_cell.angle_beta   90.00
_cell.angle_gamma   90.00
#
_symmetry.space_group_name_H-M   'P 1'
#
loop_
_entity.id
_entity.type
_entity.pdbx_description
1 polymer ?
#
loop_
_entity_poly.entity_id
_entity_poly.type
_entity_poly.pdbx_seq_one_letter_code
_entity_poly.pdbx_strand_id
1 'polypeptide(L)'
;MADIIDIASGEVGTKESAGNRTKYGQYTGANGAAWCHSFVSWCANKAGVGTDIVPKTASTDAGMNWFKKKKRFKAKGEYTPKRNDLVYFKTGRSHVSVVETVSGTKLHTIEGNSSNMVKRRVYDLTEPTLTGYGIVSDYIESSSGLSNEKTENQSGKGKKELKALKEYLNKTKKESKTSEKVECFEIKSVNPHNKVNIDLRVYHKKKYYDLPAKDGMTVTWQRKNTPGKLTFTTYTNKISCGDMVTLKINSKPFFAGFVFIIKPNADGMVEVTVYDQLRYFKNKDSYLYRKKTATKLLRMIARDFKLKTGTIANTKVLISRIDTDQTLFDIVQNSLDDTTWATGKIYTLYDNYGKLMLRQPWKVNILIDEETGQSYDYSISIDKDVYSQVKLAYENKKTGKLDVYISKSTKLINKYGVLQYYEKIDSPKLGKLKGKVLLQMYNKASRTLSISGACGSIKVRAGCLVPVIMKLYDQKVSSYLLVDKVTHKFNNGQHIMDLELSGGGFDGQ
;
A
#
# COMPACT_ATOMS: atom_id res chain seq x y z
N MET A 1 16.77 -0.65 14.28
CA MET A 1 17.70 0.08 15.17
C MET A 1 16.88 1.16 15.86
N ALA A 2 17.18 1.48 17.12
CA ALA A 2 16.54 2.59 17.80
C ALA A 2 17.00 3.91 17.16
N ASP A 3 16.13 4.90 17.07
CA ASP A 3 16.47 6.25 16.62
C ASP A 3 17.32 6.97 17.68
N ILE A 4 18.11 7.99 17.29
CA ILE A 4 18.85 8.83 18.25
C ILE A 4 17.89 9.40 19.30
N ILE A 5 16.72 9.87 18.86
CA ILE A 5 15.73 10.46 19.75
C ILE A 5 15.08 9.41 20.67
N ASP A 6 14.96 8.15 20.26
CA ASP A 6 14.44 7.08 21.13
C ASP A 6 15.43 6.79 22.27
N ILE A 7 16.73 6.77 21.97
CA ILE A 7 17.78 6.67 22.98
C ILE A 7 17.76 7.90 23.90
N ALA A 8 17.69 9.11 23.32
CA ALA A 8 17.65 10.36 24.10
C ALA A 8 16.40 10.43 24.99
N SER A 9 15.28 9.93 24.54
CA SER A 9 14.01 9.88 25.28
C SER A 9 14.09 8.97 26.50
N GLY A 10 14.79 7.84 26.39
CA GLY A 10 15.04 6.93 27.52
C GLY A 10 15.95 7.53 28.61
N GLU A 11 16.68 8.58 28.30
CA GLU A 11 17.62 9.24 29.21
C GLU A 11 17.01 10.48 29.93
N VAL A 12 15.79 10.90 29.59
CA VAL A 12 15.15 12.08 30.21
C VAL A 12 15.03 11.91 31.72
N GLY A 13 15.48 12.92 32.47
CA GLY A 13 15.55 12.90 33.91
C GLY A 13 16.90 12.47 34.48
N THR A 14 17.81 11.93 33.67
CA THR A 14 19.19 11.57 34.10
C THR A 14 19.93 12.83 34.50
N LYS A 15 20.46 12.87 35.72
CA LYS A 15 21.28 13.96 36.30
C LYS A 15 22.76 13.66 36.20
N GLU A 16 23.58 14.69 36.16
CA GLU A 16 25.00 14.56 36.33
C GLU A 16 25.37 14.30 37.80
N SER A 17 26.53 13.71 38.02
CA SER A 17 27.18 13.66 39.32
C SER A 17 28.01 14.93 39.55
N ALA A 18 28.42 15.18 40.78
CA ALA A 18 29.21 16.37 41.12
C ALA A 18 30.40 16.59 40.14
N GLY A 19 30.56 17.84 39.68
CA GLY A 19 31.60 18.23 38.75
C GLY A 19 31.35 17.80 37.30
N ASN A 20 30.11 17.88 36.81
CA ASN A 20 29.73 17.55 35.42
C ASN A 20 30.07 16.12 34.98
N ARG A 21 30.12 15.19 35.92
CA ARG A 21 30.49 13.80 35.61
C ARG A 21 29.29 13.01 35.13
N THR A 22 29.41 12.43 33.91
CA THR A 22 28.37 11.67 33.27
C THR A 22 28.92 10.52 32.45
N LYS A 23 28.10 9.48 32.20
CA LYS A 23 28.45 8.41 31.23
C LYS A 23 28.65 8.97 29.81
N TYR A 24 28.05 10.12 29.50
CA TYR A 24 28.20 10.77 28.19
C TYR A 24 29.57 11.43 28.07
N GLY A 25 30.03 12.13 29.10
CA GLY A 25 31.35 12.71 29.16
C GLY A 25 32.44 11.65 29.15
N GLN A 26 32.25 10.52 29.85
CA GLN A 26 33.16 9.36 29.78
C GLN A 26 33.29 8.83 28.34
N TYR A 27 32.17 8.70 27.61
CA TYR A 27 32.17 8.23 26.22
C TYR A 27 33.01 9.11 25.30
N THR A 28 32.93 10.42 25.43
CA THR A 28 33.69 11.36 24.59
C THR A 28 35.12 11.64 25.09
N GLY A 29 35.51 11.13 26.26
CA GLY A 29 36.81 11.39 26.88
C GLY A 29 36.89 12.76 27.56
N ALA A 30 35.77 13.44 27.81
CA ALA A 30 35.68 14.78 28.41
C ALA A 30 34.78 14.77 29.66
N ASN A 31 34.98 13.81 30.56
CA ASN A 31 34.25 13.71 31.81
C ASN A 31 34.60 14.85 32.73
N GLY A 32 33.63 15.60 33.25
CA GLY A 32 33.80 16.80 34.03
C GLY A 32 33.70 18.11 33.23
N ALA A 33 33.54 18.05 31.90
CA ALA A 33 33.29 19.19 31.06
C ALA A 33 31.77 19.36 30.78
N ALA A 34 31.38 20.48 30.14
CA ALA A 34 30.02 20.63 29.64
C ALA A 34 29.67 19.49 28.64
N TRP A 35 28.58 18.81 28.86
CA TRP A 35 28.30 17.52 28.21
C TRP A 35 27.09 17.52 27.25
N CYS A 36 26.66 18.68 26.77
CA CYS A 36 25.57 18.75 25.80
C CYS A 36 25.87 17.99 24.49
N HIS A 37 27.04 18.23 23.87
CA HIS A 37 27.44 17.49 22.67
C HIS A 37 27.90 16.06 22.97
N SER A 38 28.47 15.81 24.14
CA SER A 38 28.76 14.45 24.59
C SER A 38 27.54 13.58 24.69
N PHE A 39 26.41 14.14 25.17
CA PHE A 39 25.11 13.47 25.22
C PHE A 39 24.63 13.08 23.80
N VAL A 40 24.64 14.02 22.87
CA VAL A 40 24.26 13.79 21.47
C VAL A 40 25.14 12.73 20.83
N SER A 41 26.48 12.81 21.01
CA SER A 41 27.43 11.84 20.47
C SER A 41 27.19 10.43 21.04
N TRP A 42 26.88 10.35 22.34
CA TRP A 42 26.56 9.08 23.00
C TRP A 42 25.24 8.48 22.51
N CYS A 43 24.18 9.29 22.39
CA CYS A 43 22.88 8.84 21.87
C CYS A 43 23.02 8.33 20.43
N ALA A 44 23.76 9.03 19.56
CA ALA A 44 24.04 8.60 18.21
C ALA A 44 24.75 7.24 18.17
N ASN A 45 25.80 7.06 19.00
CA ASN A 45 26.50 5.78 19.10
C ASN A 45 25.60 4.64 19.58
N LYS A 46 24.77 4.87 20.61
CA LYS A 46 23.83 3.87 21.12
C LYS A 46 22.73 3.51 20.12
N ALA A 47 22.37 4.45 19.25
CA ALA A 47 21.47 4.21 18.13
C ALA A 47 22.12 3.49 16.94
N GLY A 48 23.44 3.21 17.03
CA GLY A 48 24.21 2.59 15.94
C GLY A 48 24.54 3.55 14.79
N VAL A 49 24.48 4.86 15.04
CA VAL A 49 24.83 5.91 14.06
C VAL A 49 26.34 6.14 14.09
N GLY A 50 26.96 5.99 12.93
CA GLY A 50 28.41 6.09 12.78
C GLY A 50 28.95 7.50 13.03
N THR A 51 30.25 7.59 13.37
CA THR A 51 30.93 8.88 13.59
C THR A 51 31.14 9.69 12.30
N ASP A 52 30.92 9.09 11.16
CA ASP A 52 30.84 9.71 9.83
C ASP A 52 29.48 10.41 9.60
N ILE A 53 28.49 10.18 10.46
CA ILE A 53 27.17 10.81 10.43
C ILE A 53 27.03 11.82 11.57
N VAL A 54 27.37 11.44 12.80
CA VAL A 54 27.42 12.33 13.97
C VAL A 54 28.80 12.25 14.61
N PRO A 55 29.56 13.35 14.70
CA PRO A 55 30.94 13.28 15.20
C PRO A 55 30.98 12.96 16.70
N LYS A 56 31.95 12.13 17.12
CA LYS A 56 32.25 11.90 18.52
C LYS A 56 33.03 13.08 19.07
N THR A 57 32.37 14.01 19.74
CA THR A 57 33.01 15.20 20.33
C THR A 57 32.22 15.68 21.55
N ALA A 58 32.92 16.34 22.47
CA ALA A 58 32.29 17.06 23.59
C ALA A 58 32.04 18.54 23.27
N SER A 59 32.73 19.07 22.27
CA SER A 59 32.62 20.48 21.88
C SER A 59 31.48 20.74 20.91
N THR A 60 30.55 21.59 21.27
CA THR A 60 29.43 22.02 20.41
C THR A 60 29.93 22.74 19.16
N ASP A 61 30.94 23.62 19.30
CA ASP A 61 31.50 24.35 18.15
C ASP A 61 32.22 23.41 17.20
N ALA A 62 32.96 22.43 17.72
CA ALA A 62 33.64 21.41 16.90
C ALA A 62 32.60 20.57 16.14
N GLY A 63 31.51 20.17 16.80
CA GLY A 63 30.38 19.46 16.17
C GLY A 63 29.71 20.28 15.07
N MET A 64 29.37 21.53 15.34
CA MET A 64 28.78 22.43 14.34
C MET A 64 29.71 22.64 13.13
N ASN A 65 30.99 22.87 13.36
CA ASN A 65 31.98 23.05 12.30
C ASN A 65 32.17 21.80 11.46
N TRP A 66 32.07 20.62 12.11
CA TRP A 66 32.10 19.35 11.40
C TRP A 66 30.93 19.23 10.40
N PHE A 67 29.69 19.57 10.82
CA PHE A 67 28.54 19.57 9.91
C PHE A 67 28.70 20.58 8.76
N LYS A 68 29.27 21.77 9.03
CA LYS A 68 29.59 22.78 8.00
C LYS A 68 30.60 22.23 7.00
N LYS A 69 31.70 21.62 7.46
CA LYS A 69 32.74 21.00 6.60
C LYS A 69 32.18 19.89 5.73
N LYS A 70 31.23 19.13 6.25
CA LYS A 70 30.53 18.06 5.51
C LYS A 70 29.38 18.57 4.61
N LYS A 71 29.17 19.89 4.50
CA LYS A 71 28.05 20.52 3.77
C LYS A 71 26.68 20.03 4.23
N ARG A 72 26.58 19.70 5.51
CA ARG A 72 25.39 19.14 6.18
C ARG A 72 24.85 20.06 7.27
N PHE A 73 25.22 21.32 7.25
CA PHE A 73 24.69 22.36 8.11
C PHE A 73 23.75 23.27 7.31
N LYS A 74 22.58 23.57 7.88
CA LYS A 74 21.64 24.55 7.34
C LYS A 74 21.43 25.66 8.35
N ALA A 75 21.48 26.91 7.90
CA ALA A 75 21.24 28.05 8.76
C ALA A 75 19.77 28.15 9.17
N LYS A 76 19.48 28.86 10.23
CA LYS A 76 18.12 29.19 10.66
C LYS A 76 17.35 29.82 9.51
N GLY A 77 16.11 29.37 9.28
CA GLY A 77 15.25 29.84 8.19
C GLY A 77 15.45 29.16 6.84
N GLU A 78 16.58 28.50 6.60
CA GLU A 78 16.87 27.79 5.34
C GLU A 78 16.33 26.34 5.32
N TYR A 79 15.90 25.83 6.46
CA TYR A 79 15.53 24.44 6.60
C TYR A 79 14.55 24.24 7.77
N THR A 80 13.56 23.39 7.58
CA THR A 80 12.70 22.91 8.67
C THR A 80 13.29 21.60 9.20
N PRO A 81 13.78 21.56 10.46
CA PRO A 81 14.46 20.38 10.98
C PRO A 81 13.50 19.20 11.13
N LYS A 82 14.06 18.01 10.92
CA LYS A 82 13.38 16.72 11.04
C LYS A 82 13.80 16.02 12.33
N ARG A 83 13.00 15.01 12.74
CA ARG A 83 13.36 14.10 13.82
C ARG A 83 14.79 13.55 13.65
N ASN A 84 15.57 13.51 14.71
CA ASN A 84 16.99 13.14 14.80
C ASN A 84 17.98 14.18 14.29
N ASP A 85 17.56 15.27 13.65
CA ASP A 85 18.49 16.37 13.35
C ASP A 85 19.00 17.02 14.62
N LEU A 86 20.14 17.65 14.52
CA LEU A 86 20.72 18.39 15.63
C LEU A 86 20.41 19.88 15.47
N VAL A 87 20.01 20.54 16.54
CA VAL A 87 19.84 21.98 16.54
C VAL A 87 20.91 22.64 17.41
N TYR A 88 21.55 23.66 16.86
CA TYR A 88 22.62 24.42 17.48
C TYR A 88 22.16 25.80 17.89
N PHE A 89 22.52 26.18 19.11
CA PHE A 89 22.23 27.50 19.70
C PHE A 89 23.52 28.21 20.07
N LYS A 90 23.52 29.53 20.00
CA LYS A 90 24.64 30.37 20.42
C LYS A 90 24.14 31.58 21.22
N THR A 91 24.32 31.51 22.53
CA THR A 91 24.08 32.62 23.49
C THR A 91 25.18 32.64 24.50
N GLY A 92 26.25 33.39 24.28
CA GLY A 92 27.38 33.39 25.20
C GLY A 92 28.08 32.01 25.36
N ARG A 93 27.31 30.92 25.57
CA ARG A 93 27.76 29.53 25.53
C ARG A 93 27.03 28.79 24.41
N SER A 94 27.79 28.05 23.61
CA SER A 94 27.22 27.20 22.55
C SER A 94 26.50 26.00 23.16
N HIS A 95 25.28 25.68 22.63
CA HIS A 95 24.49 24.54 23.05
C HIS A 95 24.00 23.71 21.86
N VAL A 96 23.69 22.42 22.08
CA VAL A 96 23.16 21.52 21.06
C VAL A 96 22.13 20.60 21.67
N SER A 97 21.07 20.31 20.88
CA SER A 97 20.04 19.35 21.24
C SER A 97 19.66 18.47 20.05
N VAL A 98 18.93 17.38 20.33
CA VAL A 98 18.37 16.49 19.30
C VAL A 98 16.91 16.88 19.06
N VAL A 99 16.52 17.03 17.82
CA VAL A 99 15.15 17.34 17.42
C VAL A 99 14.24 16.12 17.64
N GLU A 100 13.22 16.29 18.47
CA GLU A 100 12.16 15.29 18.70
C GLU A 100 11.06 15.44 17.65
N THR A 101 10.52 16.64 17.48
CA THR A 101 9.51 16.95 16.47
C THR A 101 9.37 18.46 16.25
N VAL A 102 8.78 18.84 15.12
CA VAL A 102 8.34 20.21 14.86
C VAL A 102 6.82 20.21 14.68
N SER A 103 6.12 21.09 15.41
CA SER A 103 4.67 21.26 15.32
C SER A 103 4.33 22.73 15.13
N GLY A 104 3.90 23.11 13.93
CA GLY A 104 3.78 24.52 13.56
C GLY A 104 5.11 25.26 13.67
N THR A 105 5.19 26.31 14.47
CA THR A 105 6.42 27.06 14.76
C THR A 105 7.21 26.52 15.95
N LYS A 106 6.71 25.49 16.65
CA LYS A 106 7.31 24.94 17.86
C LYS A 106 8.25 23.78 17.55
N LEU A 107 9.49 23.92 18.01
CA LEU A 107 10.57 22.96 17.91
C LEU A 107 10.73 22.25 19.26
N HIS A 108 10.39 20.97 19.30
CA HIS A 108 10.53 20.12 20.48
C HIS A 108 11.89 19.41 20.41
N THR A 109 12.65 19.42 21.51
CA THR A 109 14.00 18.87 21.59
C THR A 109 14.21 18.04 22.84
N ILE A 110 15.21 17.15 22.80
CA ILE A 110 15.78 16.53 24.00
C ILE A 110 17.26 16.91 24.04
N GLU A 111 17.69 17.37 25.19
CA GLU A 111 19.00 17.96 25.36
C GLU A 111 19.69 17.49 26.65
N GLY A 112 20.99 17.24 26.57
CA GLY A 112 21.84 17.01 27.70
C GLY A 112 22.38 18.31 28.27
N ASN A 113 22.75 18.29 29.54
CA ASN A 113 23.28 19.44 30.29
C ASN A 113 22.32 20.66 30.33
N SER A 114 21.03 20.38 30.33
CA SER A 114 20.01 21.39 30.51
C SER A 114 19.62 21.47 31.99
N SER A 115 20.14 22.46 32.72
CA SER A 115 20.08 22.55 34.19
C SER A 115 20.61 21.25 34.85
N ASN A 116 21.81 20.81 34.44
CA ASN A 116 22.53 19.66 34.95
C ASN A 116 21.83 18.30 34.79
N MET A 117 20.93 18.20 33.82
CA MET A 117 20.22 16.94 33.52
C MET A 117 19.81 16.83 32.04
N VAL A 118 19.28 15.68 31.66
CA VAL A 118 18.64 15.48 30.35
C VAL A 118 17.17 15.93 30.45
N LYS A 119 16.78 16.87 29.58
CA LYS A 119 15.42 17.47 29.59
C LYS A 119 14.82 17.56 28.19
N ARG A 120 13.48 17.52 28.13
CA ARG A 120 12.70 18.04 26.99
C ARG A 120 12.58 19.55 27.08
N ARG A 121 12.74 20.20 25.93
CA ARG A 121 12.55 21.65 25.77
C ARG A 121 11.71 21.92 24.53
N VAL A 122 11.07 23.10 24.55
CA VAL A 122 10.31 23.60 23.40
C VAL A 122 10.81 25.02 23.11
N TYR A 123 11.20 25.24 21.88
CA TYR A 123 11.64 26.52 21.35
C TYR A 123 10.70 26.98 20.24
N ASP A 124 10.77 28.24 19.86
CA ASP A 124 10.20 28.71 18.62
C ASP A 124 11.26 28.57 17.50
N LEU A 125 10.83 28.27 16.26
CA LEU A 125 11.73 28.25 15.12
C LEU A 125 12.38 29.62 14.84
N THR A 126 11.78 30.69 15.39
CA THR A 126 12.29 32.06 15.35
C THR A 126 13.21 32.42 16.51
N GLU A 127 13.45 31.49 17.47
CA GLU A 127 14.30 31.67 18.65
C GLU A 127 15.61 32.41 18.29
N PRO A 128 15.88 33.60 18.87
CA PRO A 128 17.04 34.41 18.46
C PRO A 128 18.38 33.74 18.61
N THR A 129 18.49 32.81 19.56
CA THR A 129 19.73 32.08 19.87
C THR A 129 19.98 30.92 18.98
N LEU A 130 18.97 30.47 18.20
CA LEU A 130 19.07 29.37 17.27
C LEU A 130 19.97 29.76 16.08
N THR A 131 21.04 29.03 15.86
CA THR A 131 22.03 29.28 14.80
C THR A 131 21.72 28.47 13.52
N GLY A 132 21.28 27.23 13.67
CA GLY A 132 20.97 26.35 12.54
C GLY A 132 20.98 24.87 12.93
N TYR A 133 20.99 24.00 11.92
CA TYR A 133 20.73 22.60 12.05
C TYR A 133 21.85 21.75 11.42
N GLY A 134 22.29 20.73 12.13
CA GLY A 134 23.10 19.65 11.58
C GLY A 134 22.20 18.54 11.04
N ILE A 135 22.21 18.31 9.73
CA ILE A 135 21.35 17.32 9.09
C ILE A 135 21.86 15.91 9.36
N VAL A 136 21.07 15.15 10.08
CA VAL A 136 21.35 13.77 10.48
C VAL A 136 20.29 12.83 9.93
N SER A 137 19.02 13.25 9.91
CA SER A 137 17.87 12.48 9.46
C SER A 137 18.07 11.86 8.07
N ASP A 138 18.52 12.64 7.10
CA ASP A 138 18.71 12.19 5.70
C ASP A 138 19.84 11.13 5.58
N TYR A 139 20.74 11.04 6.55
CA TYR A 139 21.90 10.14 6.56
C TYR A 139 21.69 8.90 7.42
N ILE A 140 20.87 8.97 8.46
CA ILE A 140 20.41 7.79 9.21
C ILE A 140 19.54 6.93 8.31
N GLU A 141 18.66 7.55 7.49
CA GLU A 141 17.85 6.85 6.51
C GLU A 141 18.70 6.17 5.43
N SER A 142 19.84 6.74 5.06
CA SER A 142 20.79 6.17 4.09
C SER A 142 21.77 5.15 4.67
N SER A 143 22.14 5.27 5.94
CA SER A 143 23.15 4.41 6.60
C SER A 143 22.59 3.16 7.28
N SER A 144 21.27 3.03 7.42
CA SER A 144 20.64 1.77 7.83
C SER A 144 20.79 0.64 6.78
N GLY A 145 21.58 0.89 5.73
CA GLY A 145 21.98 -0.07 4.73
C GLY A 145 23.46 0.03 4.38
N LEU A 146 24.22 -0.97 4.80
CA LEU A 146 25.50 -1.42 4.24
C LEU A 146 26.81 -0.80 4.77
N SER A 147 27.52 -1.58 5.57
CA SER A 147 28.99 -1.68 5.49
C SER A 147 29.39 -2.07 4.06
N ASN A 148 30.27 -1.25 3.46
CA ASN A 148 30.88 -1.55 2.16
C ASN A 148 31.77 -2.79 2.27
N GLU A 149 31.37 -3.89 1.70
CA GLU A 149 32.30 -4.86 1.14
C GLU A 149 32.19 -4.84 -0.39
N LYS A 150 33.30 -4.50 -1.01
CA LYS A 150 33.54 -4.72 -2.44
C LYS A 150 33.41 -6.21 -2.72
N THR A 151 32.45 -6.59 -3.52
CA THR A 151 32.50 -7.86 -4.25
C THR A 151 31.70 -7.79 -5.53
N GLU A 152 32.32 -8.26 -6.53
CA GLU A 152 32.05 -8.48 -7.92
C GLU A 152 30.63 -8.86 -8.34
N ASN A 153 30.32 -8.44 -9.56
CA ASN A 153 29.33 -8.92 -10.52
C ASN A 153 28.45 -10.10 -10.09
N GLN A 154 27.24 -9.80 -9.68
CA GLN A 154 26.14 -10.76 -9.72
C GLN A 154 24.84 -10.09 -10.18
N SER A 155 24.19 -10.76 -11.12
CA SER A 155 22.93 -10.53 -11.82
C SER A 155 22.07 -9.35 -11.37
N GLY A 156 21.70 -8.50 -12.33
CA GLY A 156 20.89 -7.29 -12.15
C GLY A 156 19.48 -7.48 -11.54
N LYS A 157 19.04 -8.73 -11.26
CA LYS A 157 17.74 -9.06 -10.68
C LYS A 157 17.66 -8.72 -9.19
N GLY A 158 18.64 -9.12 -8.40
CA GLY A 158 18.65 -8.86 -6.96
C GLY A 158 18.85 -7.38 -6.57
N LYS A 159 19.58 -6.59 -7.40
CA LYS A 159 19.74 -5.14 -7.15
C LYS A 159 18.44 -4.35 -7.36
N LYS A 160 17.61 -4.73 -8.36
CA LYS A 160 16.33 -4.07 -8.65
C LYS A 160 15.27 -4.39 -7.59
N GLU A 161 15.19 -5.65 -7.17
CA GLU A 161 14.26 -6.09 -6.12
C GLU A 161 14.62 -5.45 -4.77
N LEU A 162 15.92 -5.35 -4.43
CA LEU A 162 16.39 -4.68 -3.23
C LEU A 162 16.06 -3.17 -3.22
N LYS A 163 16.16 -2.50 -4.38
CA LYS A 163 15.77 -1.08 -4.54
C LYS A 163 14.27 -0.91 -4.35
N ALA A 164 13.46 -1.77 -4.97
CA ALA A 164 12.01 -1.74 -4.85
C ALA A 164 11.51 -1.97 -3.42
N LEU A 165 12.12 -2.94 -2.70
CA LEU A 165 11.80 -3.21 -1.30
C LEU A 165 12.18 -2.02 -0.38
N LYS A 166 13.29 -1.33 -0.66
CA LYS A 166 13.67 -0.11 0.07
C LYS A 166 12.71 1.04 -0.22
N GLU A 167 12.31 1.24 -1.47
CA GLU A 167 11.33 2.25 -1.86
C GLU A 167 9.95 2.00 -1.22
N TYR A 168 9.51 0.75 -1.14
CA TYR A 168 8.28 0.36 -0.44
C TYR A 168 8.34 0.69 1.06
N LEU A 169 9.43 0.32 1.76
CA LEU A 169 9.61 0.63 3.18
C LEU A 169 9.65 2.14 3.45
N ASN A 170 10.21 2.92 2.54
CA ASN A 170 10.24 4.38 2.66
C ASN A 170 8.86 5.00 2.40
N LYS A 171 8.07 4.42 1.51
CA LYS A 171 6.72 4.88 1.19
C LYS A 171 5.74 4.59 2.34
N THR A 172 5.76 3.40 2.91
CA THR A 172 4.92 3.05 4.08
C THR A 172 5.24 3.90 5.31
N LYS A 173 6.50 4.29 5.52
CA LYS A 173 6.89 5.26 6.55
C LYS A 173 6.36 6.68 6.28
N LYS A 174 6.18 7.05 5.03
CA LYS A 174 5.66 8.37 4.61
C LYS A 174 4.14 8.43 4.74
N GLU A 175 3.45 7.35 4.40
CA GLU A 175 1.99 7.22 4.47
C GLU A 175 1.47 7.16 5.92
N SER A 176 2.26 6.63 6.88
CA SER A 176 1.91 6.65 8.31
C SER A 176 2.00 8.05 8.98
N LYS A 177 2.47 9.07 8.27
CA LYS A 177 2.64 10.45 8.77
C LYS A 177 1.73 11.48 8.11
N THR A 178 0.98 11.13 7.09
CA THR A 178 -0.05 11.99 6.52
C THR A 178 -1.41 11.57 7.06
N SER A 179 -1.92 12.27 8.06
CA SER A 179 -3.36 12.39 8.21
C SER A 179 -3.88 12.89 6.86
N GLU A 180 -4.54 12.03 6.08
CA GLU A 180 -5.18 12.47 4.86
C GLU A 180 -6.09 13.64 5.22
N LYS A 181 -5.86 14.79 4.58
CA LYS A 181 -6.82 15.88 4.57
C LYS A 181 -8.15 15.28 4.16
N VAL A 182 -9.16 15.42 5.00
CA VAL A 182 -10.54 15.13 4.64
C VAL A 182 -10.84 15.98 3.40
N GLU A 183 -10.80 15.35 2.23
CA GLU A 183 -11.24 16.00 1.00
C GLU A 183 -12.75 16.16 1.13
N CYS A 184 -13.26 17.39 1.08
CA CYS A 184 -14.69 17.63 0.90
C CYS A 184 -15.12 17.06 -0.45
N PHE A 185 -16.04 16.08 -0.42
CA PHE A 185 -16.58 15.48 -1.62
C PHE A 185 -17.81 16.29 -2.07
N GLU A 186 -17.80 16.76 -3.29
CA GLU A 186 -19.01 17.25 -3.94
C GLU A 186 -19.84 16.03 -4.38
N ILE A 187 -20.82 15.66 -3.56
CA ILE A 187 -21.66 14.49 -3.80
C ILE A 187 -22.90 14.97 -4.54
N LYS A 188 -23.08 14.44 -5.75
CA LYS A 188 -24.39 14.58 -6.42
C LYS A 188 -25.36 13.60 -5.77
N SER A 189 -26.46 14.10 -5.26
CA SER A 189 -27.54 13.28 -4.71
C SER A 189 -27.94 12.20 -5.71
N VAL A 190 -27.94 10.95 -5.27
CA VAL A 190 -28.46 9.83 -6.07
C VAL A 190 -29.93 9.67 -5.67
N ASN A 191 -30.85 9.84 -6.61
CA ASN A 191 -32.25 9.52 -6.35
C ASN A 191 -32.39 8.00 -6.40
N PRO A 192 -32.63 7.31 -5.28
CA PRO A 192 -32.75 5.84 -5.26
C PRO A 192 -33.98 5.31 -5.98
N HIS A 193 -34.96 6.19 -6.29
CA HIS A 193 -36.20 5.84 -6.98
C HIS A 193 -36.14 6.12 -8.48
N ASN A 194 -35.03 6.61 -9.04
CA ASN A 194 -34.90 6.81 -10.47
C ASN A 194 -34.96 5.46 -11.20
N LYS A 195 -36.02 5.29 -11.97
CA LYS A 195 -36.12 4.17 -12.92
C LYS A 195 -35.01 4.26 -13.95
N VAL A 196 -34.38 3.14 -14.23
CA VAL A 196 -33.34 3.02 -15.26
C VAL A 196 -33.91 2.39 -16.51
N ASN A 197 -33.55 2.91 -17.68
CA ASN A 197 -33.88 2.30 -18.96
C ASN A 197 -32.82 1.22 -19.27
N ILE A 198 -33.27 0.00 -19.52
CA ILE A 198 -32.47 -1.18 -19.82
C ILE A 198 -32.63 -1.50 -21.31
N ASP A 199 -31.51 -1.46 -22.05
CA ASP A 199 -31.40 -1.89 -23.44
C ASP A 199 -30.54 -3.15 -23.49
N LEU A 200 -31.18 -4.33 -23.53
CA LEU A 200 -30.54 -5.65 -23.57
C LEU A 200 -30.74 -6.25 -24.96
N ARG A 201 -29.62 -6.57 -25.63
CA ARG A 201 -29.65 -7.11 -27.02
C ARG A 201 -28.78 -8.33 -27.17
N VAL A 202 -29.21 -9.26 -27.99
CA VAL A 202 -28.42 -10.39 -28.47
C VAL A 202 -28.12 -10.26 -29.98
N TYR A 203 -26.90 -10.59 -30.34
CA TYR A 203 -26.48 -10.76 -31.74
C TYR A 203 -26.55 -12.24 -32.09
N HIS A 204 -27.63 -12.67 -32.75
CA HIS A 204 -27.91 -14.05 -33.13
C HIS A 204 -28.05 -14.16 -34.65
N LYS A 205 -27.41 -15.14 -35.28
CA LYS A 205 -27.50 -15.36 -36.76
C LYS A 205 -27.36 -14.08 -37.59
N LYS A 206 -26.32 -13.28 -37.26
CA LYS A 206 -25.98 -11.99 -37.92
C LYS A 206 -27.02 -10.88 -37.79
N LYS A 207 -27.99 -10.98 -36.87
CA LYS A 207 -28.99 -9.94 -36.58
C LYS A 207 -29.04 -9.62 -35.09
N TYR A 208 -29.35 -8.37 -34.76
CA TYR A 208 -29.61 -7.94 -33.38
C TYR A 208 -31.10 -8.14 -33.05
N TYR A 209 -31.36 -8.67 -31.87
CA TYR A 209 -32.71 -8.80 -31.31
C TYR A 209 -32.71 -8.15 -29.93
N ASP A 210 -33.75 -7.36 -29.65
CA ASP A 210 -34.03 -6.88 -28.32
C ASP A 210 -34.50 -8.04 -27.45
N LEU A 211 -33.98 -8.14 -26.24
CA LEU A 211 -34.35 -9.18 -25.30
C LEU A 211 -35.23 -8.59 -24.18
N PRO A 212 -36.53 -8.98 -24.11
CA PRO A 212 -37.30 -8.68 -22.92
C PRO A 212 -36.74 -9.48 -21.74
N ALA A 213 -36.13 -8.77 -20.78
CA ALA A 213 -35.66 -9.40 -19.57
C ALA A 213 -36.73 -9.34 -18.48
N LYS A 214 -36.98 -10.47 -17.81
CA LYS A 214 -37.71 -10.51 -16.55
C LYS A 214 -36.93 -9.79 -15.47
N ASP A 215 -37.62 -9.25 -14.49
CA ASP A 215 -37.00 -8.68 -13.28
C ASP A 215 -36.02 -9.65 -12.61
N GLY A 216 -35.01 -9.12 -11.93
CA GLY A 216 -33.98 -9.90 -11.27
C GLY A 216 -32.68 -10.06 -12.08
N MET A 217 -32.48 -9.26 -13.15
CA MET A 217 -31.22 -9.25 -13.88
C MET A 217 -30.08 -8.77 -12.97
N THR A 218 -28.92 -9.45 -13.06
CA THR A 218 -27.73 -9.11 -12.28
C THR A 218 -26.49 -9.01 -13.13
N VAL A 219 -25.61 -8.03 -12.80
CA VAL A 219 -24.25 -7.92 -13.35
C VAL A 219 -23.25 -7.92 -12.20
N THR A 220 -22.35 -8.89 -12.19
CA THR A 220 -21.33 -9.02 -11.14
C THR A 220 -19.94 -8.84 -11.73
N TRP A 221 -19.13 -8.00 -11.11
CA TRP A 221 -17.70 -7.88 -11.35
C TRP A 221 -16.91 -8.08 -10.06
N GLN A 222 -15.81 -8.79 -10.16
CA GLN A 222 -14.82 -9.01 -9.12
C GLN A 222 -13.45 -8.60 -9.62
N ARG A 223 -12.65 -8.00 -8.75
CA ARG A 223 -11.38 -7.38 -9.12
C ARG A 223 -10.30 -8.38 -9.55
N LYS A 224 -10.30 -9.59 -8.98
CA LYS A 224 -9.26 -10.61 -9.22
C LYS A 224 -9.87 -11.92 -9.72
N ASN A 225 -9.19 -12.56 -10.64
CA ASN A 225 -9.35 -13.96 -11.06
C ASN A 225 -10.77 -14.41 -11.45
N THR A 226 -11.65 -13.46 -11.78
CA THR A 226 -13.05 -13.76 -12.10
C THR A 226 -13.52 -12.90 -13.27
N PRO A 227 -14.16 -13.50 -14.31
CA PRO A 227 -14.78 -12.75 -15.38
C PRO A 227 -16.02 -12.00 -14.89
N GLY A 228 -16.33 -10.88 -15.54
CA GLY A 228 -17.61 -10.25 -15.38
C GLY A 228 -18.74 -11.17 -15.83
N LYS A 229 -19.82 -11.21 -15.06
CA LYS A 229 -20.96 -12.11 -15.29
C LYS A 229 -22.27 -11.31 -15.34
N LEU A 230 -23.05 -11.51 -16.39
CA LEU A 230 -24.43 -11.05 -16.50
C LEU A 230 -25.36 -12.27 -16.44
N THR A 231 -26.38 -12.22 -15.58
CA THR A 231 -27.45 -13.24 -15.54
C THR A 231 -28.82 -12.55 -15.72
N PHE A 232 -29.67 -13.12 -16.53
CA PHE A 232 -31.03 -12.66 -16.76
C PHE A 232 -31.94 -13.80 -17.20
N THR A 233 -33.23 -13.62 -17.07
CA THR A 233 -34.28 -14.52 -17.59
C THR A 233 -35.07 -13.84 -18.71
N THR A 234 -35.31 -14.56 -19.78
CA THR A 234 -36.05 -14.03 -20.96
C THR A 234 -37.01 -15.07 -21.53
N TYR A 235 -37.91 -14.62 -22.39
CA TYR A 235 -38.87 -15.47 -23.11
C TYR A 235 -38.54 -15.55 -24.60
N THR A 236 -37.33 -16.00 -24.94
CA THR A 236 -36.96 -16.07 -26.37
C THR A 236 -36.21 -17.35 -26.71
N ASN A 237 -36.47 -17.84 -27.91
CA ASN A 237 -35.69 -18.92 -28.53
C ASN A 237 -34.63 -18.39 -29.51
N LYS A 238 -34.46 -17.06 -29.61
CA LYS A 238 -33.47 -16.40 -30.49
C LYS A 238 -32.16 -16.14 -29.75
N ILE A 239 -31.68 -17.14 -29.02
CA ILE A 239 -30.40 -17.07 -28.28
C ILE A 239 -29.77 -18.45 -28.27
N SER A 240 -28.45 -18.48 -28.48
CA SER A 240 -27.64 -19.70 -28.47
C SER A 240 -26.33 -19.46 -27.71
N CYS A 241 -25.71 -20.53 -27.20
CA CYS A 241 -24.36 -20.44 -26.65
C CYS A 241 -23.40 -19.89 -27.71
N GLY A 242 -22.54 -18.97 -27.30
CA GLY A 242 -21.62 -18.26 -28.18
C GLY A 242 -22.14 -16.94 -28.75
N ASP A 243 -23.44 -16.68 -28.67
CA ASP A 243 -23.99 -15.40 -29.09
C ASP A 243 -23.49 -14.24 -28.25
N MET A 244 -23.27 -13.09 -28.90
CA MET A 244 -22.84 -11.87 -28.19
C MET A 244 -24.09 -11.16 -27.61
N VAL A 245 -23.97 -10.81 -26.33
CA VAL A 245 -25.01 -10.02 -25.62
C VAL A 245 -24.42 -8.68 -25.22
N THR A 246 -25.21 -7.61 -25.41
CA THR A 246 -24.87 -6.26 -24.98
C THR A 246 -25.95 -5.70 -24.08
N LEU A 247 -25.52 -5.00 -23.02
CA LEU A 247 -26.41 -4.31 -22.09
C LEU A 247 -26.03 -2.84 -22.01
N LYS A 248 -26.98 -1.95 -22.23
CA LYS A 248 -26.85 -0.53 -21.95
C LYS A 248 -27.85 -0.12 -20.87
N ILE A 249 -27.43 0.81 -20.01
CA ILE A 249 -28.26 1.40 -18.97
C ILE A 249 -28.37 2.90 -19.24
N ASN A 250 -29.59 3.42 -19.40
CA ASN A 250 -29.83 4.80 -19.80
C ASN A 250 -29.00 5.18 -21.05
N SER A 251 -29.06 4.32 -22.07
CA SER A 251 -28.33 4.43 -23.35
C SER A 251 -26.80 4.37 -23.23
N LYS A 252 -26.24 4.19 -22.04
CA LYS A 252 -24.78 4.09 -21.84
C LYS A 252 -24.31 2.64 -21.86
N PRO A 253 -23.25 2.30 -22.59
CA PRO A 253 -22.65 0.97 -22.58
C PRO A 253 -22.29 0.55 -21.16
N PHE A 254 -22.76 -0.64 -20.75
CA PHE A 254 -22.56 -1.13 -19.39
C PHE A 254 -21.89 -2.51 -19.35
N PHE A 255 -22.40 -3.50 -20.09
CA PHE A 255 -21.84 -4.83 -20.17
C PHE A 255 -21.88 -5.37 -21.61
N ALA A 256 -20.83 -6.10 -22.02
CA ALA A 256 -20.84 -6.89 -23.25
C ALA A 256 -20.11 -8.22 -23.00
N GLY A 257 -20.64 -9.29 -23.55
CA GLY A 257 -20.07 -10.63 -23.36
C GLY A 257 -20.70 -11.66 -24.27
N PHE A 258 -20.41 -12.92 -24.00
CA PHE A 258 -20.88 -14.06 -24.76
C PHE A 258 -21.71 -14.99 -23.90
N VAL A 259 -22.73 -15.60 -24.46
CA VAL A 259 -23.59 -16.59 -23.81
C VAL A 259 -22.80 -17.88 -23.59
N PHE A 260 -22.72 -18.32 -22.34
CA PHE A 260 -22.06 -19.57 -21.98
C PHE A 260 -23.02 -20.64 -21.45
N ILE A 261 -24.11 -20.21 -20.82
CA ILE A 261 -25.09 -21.14 -20.23
C ILE A 261 -26.49 -20.67 -20.59
N ILE A 262 -27.31 -21.61 -21.01
CA ILE A 262 -28.73 -21.44 -21.28
C ILE A 262 -29.46 -22.56 -20.53
N LYS A 263 -30.44 -22.18 -19.69
CA LYS A 263 -31.25 -23.11 -18.92
C LYS A 263 -32.74 -22.82 -19.17
N PRO A 264 -33.36 -23.52 -20.10
CA PRO A 264 -34.82 -23.48 -20.29
C PRO A 264 -35.54 -24.09 -19.07
N ASN A 265 -36.68 -23.54 -18.71
CA ASN A 265 -37.56 -24.12 -17.71
C ASN A 265 -38.93 -24.55 -18.34
N ALA A 266 -39.74 -25.20 -17.52
CA ALA A 266 -41.06 -25.70 -17.97
C ALA A 266 -42.05 -24.61 -18.39
N ASP A 267 -41.86 -23.38 -17.88
CA ASP A 267 -42.75 -22.22 -18.16
C ASP A 267 -42.39 -21.52 -19.48
N GLY A 268 -41.45 -22.08 -20.26
CA GLY A 268 -41.00 -21.47 -21.51
C GLY A 268 -40.01 -20.31 -21.31
N MET A 269 -39.60 -20.01 -20.07
CA MET A 269 -38.56 -19.04 -19.77
C MET A 269 -37.17 -19.65 -19.90
N VAL A 270 -36.21 -18.81 -20.18
CA VAL A 270 -34.81 -19.18 -20.34
C VAL A 270 -33.94 -18.35 -19.45
N GLU A 271 -33.26 -18.98 -18.46
CA GLU A 271 -32.20 -18.35 -17.69
C GLU A 271 -30.90 -18.37 -18.51
N VAL A 272 -30.28 -17.21 -18.63
CA VAL A 272 -29.09 -17.02 -19.45
C VAL A 272 -27.93 -16.51 -18.59
N THR A 273 -26.77 -17.13 -18.76
CA THR A 273 -25.52 -16.64 -18.16
C THR A 273 -24.53 -16.21 -19.27
N VAL A 274 -24.10 -14.98 -19.17
CA VAL A 274 -23.18 -14.34 -20.10
C VAL A 274 -21.91 -13.96 -19.35
N TYR A 275 -20.74 -14.23 -19.93
CA TYR A 275 -19.46 -13.78 -19.42
C TYR A 275 -18.79 -12.81 -20.38
N ASP A 276 -18.06 -11.84 -19.85
CA ASP A 276 -17.19 -10.95 -20.63
C ASP A 276 -15.93 -11.69 -21.13
N GLN A 277 -15.04 -11.01 -21.88
CA GLN A 277 -13.83 -11.60 -22.43
C GLN A 277 -12.88 -12.22 -21.38
N LEU A 278 -12.97 -11.77 -20.14
CA LEU A 278 -12.12 -12.33 -19.08
C LEU A 278 -12.44 -13.82 -18.80
N ARG A 279 -13.56 -14.34 -19.31
CA ARG A 279 -13.85 -15.79 -19.24
C ARG A 279 -12.75 -16.63 -19.89
N TYR A 280 -12.12 -16.13 -20.93
CA TYR A 280 -11.02 -16.80 -21.61
C TYR A 280 -9.73 -16.83 -20.78
N PHE A 281 -9.59 -15.98 -19.77
CA PHE A 281 -8.48 -16.00 -18.82
C PHE A 281 -8.54 -17.19 -17.84
N LYS A 282 -9.61 -17.97 -17.82
CA LYS A 282 -9.66 -19.25 -17.12
C LYS A 282 -8.94 -20.39 -17.88
N ASN A 283 -8.56 -20.18 -19.13
CA ASN A 283 -7.73 -21.13 -19.86
C ASN A 283 -6.35 -21.21 -19.20
N LYS A 284 -5.77 -22.40 -19.20
CA LYS A 284 -4.42 -22.65 -18.76
C LYS A 284 -3.44 -22.57 -19.93
N ASP A 285 -2.25 -22.06 -19.65
CA ASP A 285 -1.15 -21.99 -20.60
C ASP A 285 0.20 -21.87 -19.87
N SER A 286 1.28 -21.81 -20.64
CA SER A 286 2.64 -21.62 -20.13
C SER A 286 3.30 -20.44 -20.84
N TYR A 287 3.76 -19.46 -20.08
CA TYR A 287 4.42 -18.27 -20.63
C TYR A 287 5.84 -18.11 -20.07
N LEU A 288 6.79 -18.09 -20.98
CA LEU A 288 8.18 -17.70 -20.72
C LEU A 288 8.40 -16.27 -21.21
N TYR A 289 8.74 -15.33 -20.33
CA TYR A 289 9.05 -13.98 -20.75
C TYR A 289 10.23 -13.39 -19.98
N ARG A 290 11.10 -12.67 -20.73
CA ARG A 290 12.28 -11.97 -20.19
C ARG A 290 12.16 -10.48 -20.40
N LYS A 291 12.45 -9.70 -19.35
CA LYS A 291 12.47 -8.22 -19.37
C LYS A 291 11.22 -7.63 -20.05
N LYS A 292 10.04 -8.19 -19.78
CA LYS A 292 8.76 -7.64 -20.25
C LYS A 292 7.99 -7.03 -19.10
N THR A 293 7.21 -6.00 -19.39
CA THR A 293 6.28 -5.41 -18.42
C THR A 293 4.98 -6.22 -18.39
N ALA A 294 4.22 -6.16 -17.29
CA ALA A 294 2.88 -6.76 -17.23
C ALA A 294 1.98 -6.25 -18.36
N THR A 295 2.14 -4.98 -18.77
CA THR A 295 1.50 -4.41 -19.97
C THR A 295 1.81 -5.19 -21.24
N LYS A 296 3.09 -5.53 -21.47
CA LYS A 296 3.50 -6.29 -22.67
C LYS A 296 3.02 -7.73 -22.60
N LEU A 297 3.09 -8.36 -21.43
CA LEU A 297 2.56 -9.71 -21.20
C LEU A 297 1.06 -9.78 -21.51
N LEU A 298 0.27 -8.87 -20.94
CA LEU A 298 -1.18 -8.81 -21.19
C LEU A 298 -1.50 -8.66 -22.70
N ARG A 299 -0.76 -7.82 -23.42
CA ARG A 299 -0.93 -7.65 -24.87
C ARG A 299 -0.54 -8.89 -25.67
N MET A 300 0.46 -9.66 -25.20
CA MET A 300 0.82 -10.96 -25.82
C MET A 300 -0.35 -11.93 -25.65
N ILE A 301 -0.84 -12.11 -24.42
CA ILE A 301 -1.99 -12.98 -24.14
C ILE A 301 -3.21 -12.57 -24.96
N ALA A 302 -3.54 -11.27 -24.99
CA ALA A 302 -4.68 -10.77 -25.75
C ALA A 302 -4.56 -11.06 -27.25
N ARG A 303 -3.36 -10.95 -27.83
CA ARG A 303 -3.09 -11.32 -29.23
C ARG A 303 -3.27 -12.82 -29.47
N ASP A 304 -2.66 -13.64 -28.59
CA ASP A 304 -2.63 -15.10 -28.75
C ASP A 304 -4.04 -15.70 -28.64
N PHE A 305 -4.89 -15.10 -27.80
CA PHE A 305 -6.31 -15.46 -27.62
C PHE A 305 -7.28 -14.60 -28.44
N LYS A 306 -6.80 -13.75 -29.35
CA LYS A 306 -7.61 -12.88 -30.23
C LYS A 306 -8.58 -11.99 -29.47
N LEU A 307 -8.21 -11.51 -28.28
CA LEU A 307 -9.02 -10.65 -27.42
C LEU A 307 -8.82 -9.16 -27.76
N LYS A 308 -9.90 -8.40 -27.70
CA LYS A 308 -9.85 -6.94 -27.97
C LYS A 308 -9.30 -6.21 -26.76
N THR A 309 -8.36 -5.30 -26.98
CA THR A 309 -7.80 -4.43 -25.95
C THR A 309 -8.26 -3.00 -26.11
N GLY A 310 -8.49 -2.32 -25.00
CA GLY A 310 -8.66 -0.89 -24.92
C GLY A 310 -7.40 -0.22 -24.32
N THR A 311 -7.58 0.66 -23.35
CA THR A 311 -6.46 1.33 -22.68
C THR A 311 -5.78 0.40 -21.69
N ILE A 312 -4.53 0.07 -21.95
CA ILE A 312 -3.69 -0.76 -21.08
C ILE A 312 -2.59 0.13 -20.49
N ALA A 313 -2.67 0.39 -19.20
CA ALA A 313 -1.70 1.22 -18.48
C ALA A 313 -0.28 0.64 -18.57
N ASN A 314 0.72 1.51 -18.71
CA ASN A 314 2.11 1.09 -18.72
C ASN A 314 2.62 0.86 -17.28
N THR A 315 2.91 -0.40 -16.96
CA THR A 315 3.38 -0.80 -15.63
C THR A 315 4.88 -0.52 -15.39
N LYS A 316 5.63 -0.22 -16.45
CA LYS A 316 7.06 0.19 -16.45
C LYS A 316 8.06 -0.79 -15.81
N VAL A 317 7.63 -1.76 -15.01
CA VAL A 317 8.48 -2.74 -14.32
C VAL A 317 8.82 -3.88 -15.26
N LEU A 318 10.12 -4.12 -15.45
CA LEU A 318 10.60 -5.25 -16.28
C LEU A 318 10.69 -6.52 -15.43
N ILE A 319 9.92 -7.52 -15.80
CA ILE A 319 9.78 -8.80 -15.12
C ILE A 319 10.32 -9.91 -16.02
N SER A 320 10.88 -10.94 -15.41
CA SER A 320 11.31 -12.17 -16.10
C SER A 320 10.79 -13.35 -15.29
N ARG A 321 9.92 -14.16 -15.90
CA ARG A 321 9.27 -15.32 -15.25
C ARG A 321 9.11 -16.47 -16.23
N ILE A 322 8.95 -17.64 -15.64
CA ILE A 322 8.45 -18.85 -16.27
C ILE A 322 7.22 -19.24 -15.47
N ASP A 323 6.06 -19.05 -16.06
CA ASP A 323 4.77 -19.46 -15.49
C ASP A 323 4.28 -20.65 -16.33
N THR A 324 4.16 -21.84 -15.73
CA THR A 324 3.80 -23.10 -16.40
C THR A 324 2.53 -23.68 -15.81
N ASP A 325 1.65 -24.21 -16.69
CA ASP A 325 0.38 -24.85 -16.32
C ASP A 325 -0.50 -24.02 -15.37
N GLN A 326 -0.54 -22.71 -15.58
CA GLN A 326 -1.32 -21.79 -14.79
C GLN A 326 -2.46 -21.19 -15.62
N THR A 327 -3.50 -20.70 -14.95
CA THR A 327 -4.53 -19.93 -15.65
C THR A 327 -3.95 -18.59 -16.13
N LEU A 328 -4.46 -18.08 -17.24
CA LEU A 328 -4.03 -16.76 -17.74
C LEU A 328 -4.27 -15.66 -16.70
N PHE A 329 -5.30 -15.81 -15.84
CA PHE A 329 -5.51 -14.95 -14.69
C PHE A 329 -4.30 -14.97 -13.74
N ASP A 330 -3.83 -16.16 -13.35
CA ASP A 330 -2.71 -16.30 -12.42
C ASP A 330 -1.42 -15.75 -13.04
N ILE A 331 -1.16 -16.05 -14.33
CA ILE A 331 0.00 -15.53 -15.06
C ILE A 331 0.04 -14.00 -15.06
N VAL A 332 -1.09 -13.35 -15.35
CA VAL A 332 -1.18 -11.88 -15.33
C VAL A 332 -1.11 -11.36 -13.90
N GLN A 333 -1.81 -11.99 -12.95
CA GLN A 333 -1.82 -11.56 -11.55
C GLN A 333 -0.41 -11.64 -10.94
N ASN A 334 0.34 -12.70 -11.17
CA ASN A 334 1.75 -12.84 -10.76
C ASN A 334 2.60 -11.67 -11.25
N SER A 335 2.42 -11.29 -12.52
CA SER A 335 3.14 -10.14 -13.10
C SER A 335 2.70 -8.80 -12.53
N LEU A 336 1.41 -8.64 -12.18
CA LEU A 336 0.90 -7.45 -11.51
C LEU A 336 1.34 -7.38 -10.04
N ASP A 337 1.43 -8.51 -9.36
CA ASP A 337 1.93 -8.60 -7.99
C ASP A 337 3.43 -8.24 -7.94
N ASP A 338 4.25 -8.74 -8.86
CA ASP A 338 5.65 -8.31 -9.03
C ASP A 338 5.75 -6.80 -9.29
N THR A 339 4.81 -6.24 -10.07
CA THR A 339 4.73 -4.79 -10.32
C THR A 339 4.35 -4.02 -9.06
N THR A 340 3.39 -4.52 -8.30
CA THR A 340 2.96 -3.94 -7.02
C THR A 340 4.09 -3.95 -6.00
N TRP A 341 4.81 -5.06 -5.89
CA TRP A 341 6.02 -5.16 -5.08
C TRP A 341 7.08 -4.13 -5.45
N ALA A 342 7.30 -3.94 -6.76
CA ALA A 342 8.32 -3.03 -7.25
C ALA A 342 7.94 -1.55 -7.12
N THR A 343 6.65 -1.20 -7.07
CA THR A 343 6.19 0.20 -7.19
C THR A 343 5.23 0.65 -6.10
N GLY A 344 4.67 -0.28 -5.31
CA GLY A 344 3.56 -0.03 -4.39
C GLY A 344 2.24 0.31 -5.10
N LYS A 345 2.16 0.15 -6.43
CA LYS A 345 0.97 0.51 -7.22
C LYS A 345 0.16 -0.72 -7.56
N ILE A 346 -1.12 -0.67 -7.24
CA ILE A 346 -2.08 -1.71 -7.58
C ILE A 346 -2.64 -1.44 -8.98
N TYR A 347 -2.87 -2.50 -9.75
CA TYR A 347 -3.53 -2.43 -11.05
C TYR A 347 -4.70 -3.40 -11.10
N THR A 348 -5.77 -3.01 -11.79
CA THR A 348 -6.95 -3.83 -12.03
C THR A 348 -7.09 -4.12 -13.51
N LEU A 349 -7.18 -5.41 -13.84
CA LEU A 349 -7.56 -5.90 -15.16
C LEU A 349 -9.07 -6.09 -15.18
N TYR A 350 -9.76 -5.50 -16.16
CA TYR A 350 -11.20 -5.62 -16.33
C TYR A 350 -11.61 -5.52 -17.80
N ASP A 351 -12.78 -5.98 -18.12
CA ASP A 351 -13.40 -5.77 -19.44
C ASP A 351 -14.29 -4.53 -19.43
N ASN A 352 -14.13 -3.65 -20.38
CA ASN A 352 -15.00 -2.48 -20.58
C ASN A 352 -15.74 -2.60 -21.92
N TYR A 353 -16.95 -3.15 -21.84
CA TYR A 353 -17.83 -3.33 -23.00
C TYR A 353 -17.13 -4.03 -24.17
N GLY A 354 -16.51 -5.18 -23.88
CA GLY A 354 -15.83 -6.02 -24.87
C GLY A 354 -14.39 -5.58 -25.19
N LYS A 355 -13.74 -4.77 -24.33
CA LYS A 355 -12.32 -4.39 -24.46
C LYS A 355 -11.60 -4.57 -23.13
N LEU A 356 -10.50 -5.31 -23.13
CA LEU A 356 -9.64 -5.47 -21.95
C LEU A 356 -8.98 -4.15 -21.57
N MET A 357 -9.08 -3.78 -20.33
CA MET A 357 -8.52 -2.56 -19.76
C MET A 357 -7.59 -2.92 -18.60
N LEU A 358 -6.48 -2.18 -18.45
CA LEU A 358 -5.62 -2.24 -17.27
C LEU A 358 -5.39 -0.83 -16.76
N ARG A 359 -5.70 -0.57 -15.48
CA ARG A 359 -5.47 0.74 -14.88
C ARG A 359 -5.29 0.65 -13.35
N GLN A 360 -4.75 1.72 -12.78
CA GLN A 360 -4.76 1.91 -11.31
C GLN A 360 -6.19 2.20 -10.84
N PRO A 361 -6.51 1.96 -9.55
CA PRO A 361 -7.78 2.33 -8.96
C PRO A 361 -8.14 3.80 -9.24
N TRP A 362 -9.41 4.07 -9.45
CA TRP A 362 -9.92 5.40 -9.78
C TRP A 362 -11.08 5.78 -8.87
N LYS A 363 -11.15 7.03 -8.49
CA LYS A 363 -12.20 7.56 -7.62
C LYS A 363 -13.54 7.67 -8.39
N VAL A 364 -14.61 7.29 -7.72
CA VAL A 364 -16.00 7.49 -8.14
C VAL A 364 -16.71 8.22 -7.01
N ASN A 365 -17.30 9.37 -7.32
CA ASN A 365 -17.96 10.23 -6.32
C ASN A 365 -19.40 9.78 -6.06
N ILE A 366 -19.55 8.60 -5.48
CA ILE A 366 -20.81 8.02 -5.00
C ILE A 366 -20.59 7.69 -3.54
N LEU A 367 -21.20 8.43 -2.65
CA LEU A 367 -21.08 8.23 -1.21
C LEU A 367 -21.79 6.94 -0.80
N ILE A 368 -21.12 6.18 0.04
CA ILE A 368 -21.68 5.07 0.77
C ILE A 368 -21.68 5.46 2.25
N ASP A 369 -22.84 5.56 2.83
CA ASP A 369 -23.06 5.86 4.25
C ASP A 369 -24.21 5.01 4.80
N GLU A 370 -24.61 5.28 6.04
CA GLU A 370 -25.66 4.54 6.73
C GLU A 370 -27.05 4.74 6.09
N GLU A 371 -27.24 5.79 5.27
CA GLU A 371 -28.53 6.10 4.61
C GLU A 371 -28.59 5.56 3.17
N THR A 372 -27.44 5.40 2.50
CA THR A 372 -27.38 4.98 1.09
C THR A 372 -27.33 3.47 0.90
N GLY A 373 -27.06 2.69 1.96
CA GLY A 373 -27.09 1.22 1.99
C GLY A 373 -28.25 0.70 2.83
N GLN A 374 -28.86 -0.43 2.43
CA GLN A 374 -29.94 -1.04 3.21
C GLN A 374 -29.40 -1.80 4.44
N SER A 375 -28.27 -2.44 4.29
CA SER A 375 -27.58 -3.15 5.38
C SER A 375 -26.09 -3.27 5.10
N TYR A 376 -25.34 -3.51 6.16
CA TYR A 376 -23.91 -3.81 6.03
C TYR A 376 -23.52 -5.03 6.88
N ASP A 377 -22.49 -5.73 6.44
CA ASP A 377 -21.77 -6.76 7.19
C ASP A 377 -20.31 -6.37 7.29
N TYR A 378 -19.80 -6.31 8.50
CA TYR A 378 -18.44 -5.93 8.79
C TYR A 378 -17.73 -7.04 9.54
N SER A 379 -16.61 -7.50 9.00
CA SER A 379 -15.81 -8.53 9.64
C SER A 379 -14.37 -8.08 9.86
N ILE A 380 -13.83 -8.51 11.01
CA ILE A 380 -12.42 -8.40 11.37
C ILE A 380 -11.89 -9.81 11.49
N SER A 381 -10.84 -10.15 10.74
CA SER A 381 -10.31 -11.51 10.72
C SER A 381 -8.78 -11.53 10.82
N ILE A 382 -8.27 -12.54 11.49
CA ILE A 382 -6.84 -12.90 11.50
C ILE A 382 -6.62 -14.29 10.87
N ASP A 383 -7.64 -14.86 10.25
CA ASP A 383 -7.62 -16.21 9.68
C ASP A 383 -6.77 -16.32 8.42
N LYS A 384 -6.82 -15.27 7.58
CA LYS A 384 -6.09 -15.24 6.31
C LYS A 384 -5.27 -13.98 6.18
N ASP A 385 -4.09 -14.10 5.58
CA ASP A 385 -3.20 -12.98 5.23
C ASP A 385 -2.78 -12.11 6.44
N VAL A 386 -2.76 -12.72 7.64
CA VAL A 386 -2.28 -12.10 8.87
C VAL A 386 -1.18 -12.96 9.47
N TYR A 387 0.02 -12.39 9.59
CA TYR A 387 1.17 -13.13 10.09
C TYR A 387 1.90 -12.35 11.18
N SER A 388 2.14 -13.02 12.29
CA SER A 388 2.97 -12.50 13.39
C SER A 388 4.44 -12.85 13.22
N GLN A 389 4.75 -13.79 12.30
CA GLN A 389 6.09 -14.23 11.96
C GLN A 389 6.21 -14.52 10.47
N VAL A 390 7.32 -14.09 9.88
CA VAL A 390 7.70 -14.42 8.51
C VAL A 390 9.00 -15.23 8.56
N LYS A 391 8.99 -16.43 7.99
CA LYS A 391 10.13 -17.33 7.85
C LYS A 391 10.47 -17.50 6.38
N LEU A 392 11.63 -16.99 5.97
CA LEU A 392 12.14 -17.15 4.61
C LEU A 392 13.31 -18.11 4.62
N ALA A 393 13.35 -19.02 3.64
CA ALA A 393 14.37 -20.03 3.54
C ALA A 393 15.12 -19.92 2.21
N TYR A 394 16.44 -19.94 2.25
CA TYR A 394 17.32 -19.96 1.09
C TYR A 394 18.14 -21.26 1.07
N GLU A 395 18.01 -22.01 0.00
CA GLU A 395 18.83 -23.21 -0.20
C GLU A 395 20.20 -22.80 -0.73
N ASN A 396 21.20 -22.91 0.12
CA ASN A 396 22.57 -22.53 -0.21
C ASN A 396 23.26 -23.69 -0.97
N LYS A 397 23.24 -23.61 -2.28
CA LYS A 397 23.82 -24.64 -3.17
C LYS A 397 25.33 -24.88 -2.97
N LYS A 398 26.04 -23.92 -2.35
CA LYS A 398 27.48 -24.05 -2.06
C LYS A 398 27.77 -24.89 -0.82
N THR A 399 26.89 -24.83 0.17
CA THR A 399 27.08 -25.48 1.48
C THR A 399 26.15 -26.65 1.71
N GLY A 400 25.13 -26.85 0.83
CA GLY A 400 24.06 -27.85 1.01
C GLY A 400 23.14 -27.53 2.20
N LYS A 401 23.26 -26.36 2.85
CA LYS A 401 22.48 -25.97 4.03
C LYS A 401 21.33 -25.02 3.67
N LEU A 402 20.32 -25.01 4.52
CA LEU A 402 19.19 -24.11 4.43
C LEU A 402 19.44 -22.87 5.33
N ASP A 403 19.70 -21.71 4.71
CA ASP A 403 19.81 -20.44 5.44
C ASP A 403 18.40 -19.91 5.72
N VAL A 404 18.10 -19.63 6.99
CA VAL A 404 16.76 -19.22 7.44
C VAL A 404 16.79 -17.79 7.95
N TYR A 405 15.83 -16.98 7.50
CA TYR A 405 15.63 -15.59 7.92
C TYR A 405 14.25 -15.48 8.59
N ILE A 406 14.23 -15.06 9.86
CA ILE A 406 13.00 -14.89 10.62
C ILE A 406 12.80 -13.41 10.95
N SER A 407 11.63 -12.88 10.61
CA SER A 407 11.13 -11.58 11.04
C SER A 407 9.87 -11.80 11.86
N LYS A 408 9.77 -11.25 13.07
CA LYS A 408 8.63 -11.48 13.96
C LYS A 408 8.21 -10.23 14.69
N SER A 409 6.92 -10.15 15.03
CA SER A 409 6.33 -9.13 15.91
C SER A 409 5.98 -9.77 17.25
N THR A 410 6.77 -9.50 18.28
CA THR A 410 6.51 -10.01 19.62
C THR A 410 5.13 -9.59 20.15
N LYS A 411 4.71 -8.36 19.85
CA LYS A 411 3.38 -7.86 20.22
C LYS A 411 2.26 -8.72 19.64
N LEU A 412 2.36 -9.10 18.35
CA LEU A 412 1.33 -9.93 17.71
C LEU A 412 1.42 -11.39 18.12
N ILE A 413 2.63 -11.92 18.34
CA ILE A 413 2.79 -13.27 18.86
C ILE A 413 2.14 -13.39 20.24
N ASN A 414 2.34 -12.41 21.12
CA ASN A 414 1.70 -12.38 22.44
C ASN A 414 0.16 -12.27 22.36
N LYS A 415 -0.36 -11.62 21.29
CA LYS A 415 -1.80 -11.41 21.13
C LYS A 415 -2.52 -12.56 20.41
N TYR A 416 -1.89 -13.12 19.37
CA TYR A 416 -2.54 -14.07 18.46
C TYR A 416 -1.83 -15.43 18.37
N GLY A 417 -0.70 -15.61 19.07
CA GLY A 417 0.17 -16.76 18.85
C GLY A 417 1.06 -16.59 17.60
N VAL A 418 1.70 -17.70 17.21
CA VAL A 418 2.57 -17.72 16.02
C VAL A 418 1.74 -18.03 14.78
N LEU A 419 1.38 -16.98 14.04
CA LEU A 419 0.84 -17.08 12.69
C LEU A 419 2.00 -16.87 11.72
N GLN A 420 2.41 -17.94 11.01
CA GLN A 420 3.65 -17.95 10.22
C GLN A 420 3.41 -17.91 8.72
N TYR A 421 4.02 -16.92 8.05
CA TYR A 421 4.26 -16.97 6.61
C TYR A 421 5.57 -17.69 6.31
N TYR A 422 5.56 -18.62 5.35
CA TYR A 422 6.76 -19.33 4.91
C TYR A 422 6.95 -19.20 3.41
N GLU A 423 8.17 -18.86 2.97
CA GLU A 423 8.52 -18.80 1.56
C GLU A 423 9.98 -19.20 1.32
N LYS A 424 10.25 -19.92 0.22
CA LYS A 424 11.60 -20.13 -0.29
C LYS A 424 12.01 -18.93 -1.16
N ILE A 425 13.22 -18.43 -0.94
CA ILE A 425 13.76 -17.29 -1.68
C ILE A 425 14.99 -17.67 -2.49
N ASP A 426 15.17 -17.04 -3.65
CA ASP A 426 16.26 -17.33 -4.59
C ASP A 426 17.58 -16.61 -4.24
N SER A 427 17.58 -15.71 -3.26
CA SER A 427 18.76 -14.93 -2.91
C SER A 427 18.83 -14.63 -1.40
N PRO A 428 19.96 -14.96 -0.73
CA PRO A 428 20.15 -14.70 0.69
C PRO A 428 20.20 -13.18 1.01
N LYS A 429 20.59 -12.36 0.04
CA LYS A 429 20.69 -10.89 0.20
C LYS A 429 19.34 -10.22 0.45
N LEU A 430 18.25 -10.88 0.07
CA LEU A 430 16.89 -10.37 0.21
C LEU A 430 16.21 -10.80 1.52
N GLY A 431 16.70 -11.87 2.16
CA GLY A 431 16.00 -12.53 3.26
C GLY A 431 15.57 -11.59 4.39
N LYS A 432 16.49 -10.81 4.96
CA LYS A 432 16.18 -9.90 6.07
C LYS A 432 15.24 -8.75 5.67
N LEU A 433 15.44 -8.15 4.49
CA LEU A 433 14.65 -7.00 4.05
C LEU A 433 13.25 -7.44 3.62
N LYS A 434 13.16 -8.52 2.82
CA LYS A 434 11.88 -9.10 2.38
C LYS A 434 11.05 -9.57 3.59
N GLY A 435 11.69 -10.22 4.57
CA GLY A 435 11.00 -10.65 5.78
C GLY A 435 10.37 -9.51 6.57
N LYS A 436 11.06 -8.36 6.68
CA LYS A 436 10.50 -7.16 7.32
C LYS A 436 9.33 -6.57 6.54
N VAL A 437 9.44 -6.47 5.21
CA VAL A 437 8.38 -5.94 4.35
C VAL A 437 7.14 -6.82 4.42
N LEU A 438 7.30 -8.13 4.27
CA LEU A 438 6.20 -9.09 4.38
C LEU A 438 5.51 -8.99 5.76
N LEU A 439 6.30 -8.93 6.84
CA LEU A 439 5.73 -8.75 8.16
C LEU A 439 4.94 -7.44 8.29
N GLN A 440 5.41 -6.33 7.73
CA GLN A 440 4.68 -5.06 7.75
C GLN A 440 3.39 -5.09 6.92
N MET A 441 3.38 -5.84 5.82
CA MET A 441 2.18 -5.98 4.98
C MET A 441 1.09 -6.81 5.64
N TYR A 442 1.49 -7.86 6.36
CA TYR A 442 0.59 -8.88 6.87
C TYR A 442 0.43 -8.86 8.40
N ASN A 443 0.91 -7.83 9.08
CA ASN A 443 0.87 -7.76 10.54
C ASN A 443 -0.40 -7.10 11.12
N LYS A 444 -1.42 -6.93 10.30
CA LYS A 444 -2.69 -6.30 10.69
C LYS A 444 -3.85 -7.25 10.40
N ALA A 445 -4.85 -7.25 11.29
CA ALA A 445 -6.09 -7.95 11.01
C ALA A 445 -6.71 -7.45 9.69
N SER A 446 -7.15 -8.37 8.86
CA SER A 446 -7.90 -8.04 7.65
C SER A 446 -9.29 -7.55 8.03
N ARG A 447 -9.77 -6.56 7.32
CA ARG A 447 -11.12 -6.03 7.50
C ARG A 447 -11.84 -6.03 6.18
N THR A 448 -13.07 -6.49 6.19
CA THR A 448 -13.95 -6.46 5.03
C THR A 448 -15.26 -5.79 5.39
N LEU A 449 -15.80 -5.01 4.50
CA LEU A 449 -17.10 -4.37 4.60
C LEU A 449 -17.92 -4.75 3.38
N SER A 450 -19.02 -5.45 3.63
CA SER A 450 -20.03 -5.73 2.60
C SER A 450 -21.21 -4.80 2.82
N ILE A 451 -21.65 -4.14 1.76
CA ILE A 451 -22.84 -3.28 1.75
C ILE A 451 -23.86 -3.93 0.84
N SER A 452 -25.09 -4.11 1.31
CA SER A 452 -26.19 -4.64 0.53
C SER A 452 -27.22 -3.55 0.23
N GLY A 453 -27.74 -3.55 -1.00
CA GLY A 453 -28.82 -2.65 -1.40
C GLY A 453 -28.40 -1.18 -1.52
N ALA A 454 -27.12 -0.88 -1.76
CA ALA A 454 -26.69 0.49 -2.01
C ALA A 454 -27.32 1.06 -3.30
N CYS A 455 -27.53 2.39 -3.33
CA CYS A 455 -28.04 3.08 -4.51
C CYS A 455 -27.21 2.79 -5.76
N GLY A 456 -27.86 2.35 -6.83
CA GLY A 456 -27.21 1.90 -8.06
C GLY A 456 -26.52 3.01 -8.85
N SER A 457 -25.28 2.78 -9.25
CA SER A 457 -24.57 3.66 -10.17
C SER A 457 -23.76 2.88 -11.19
N ILE A 458 -23.97 3.16 -12.47
CA ILE A 458 -23.21 2.55 -13.59
C ILE A 458 -21.73 2.92 -13.59
N LYS A 459 -21.30 3.87 -12.78
CA LYS A 459 -19.90 4.29 -12.64
C LYS A 459 -19.10 3.39 -11.70
N VAL A 460 -19.79 2.67 -10.80
CA VAL A 460 -19.15 1.78 -9.82
C VAL A 460 -18.81 0.45 -10.49
N ARG A 461 -17.56 0.03 -10.34
CA ARG A 461 -17.05 -1.26 -10.84
C ARG A 461 -16.00 -1.79 -9.87
N ALA A 462 -15.77 -3.09 -9.93
CA ALA A 462 -14.62 -3.67 -9.21
C ALA A 462 -13.31 -3.00 -9.67
N GLY A 463 -12.49 -2.58 -8.70
CA GLY A 463 -11.24 -1.84 -8.89
C GLY A 463 -11.38 -0.31 -8.82
N CYS A 464 -12.58 0.26 -8.68
CA CYS A 464 -12.73 1.67 -8.36
C CYS A 464 -12.66 1.93 -6.85
N LEU A 465 -12.53 3.20 -6.50
CA LEU A 465 -12.54 3.71 -5.14
C LEU A 465 -13.85 4.50 -4.92
N VAL A 466 -14.58 4.15 -3.88
CA VAL A 466 -15.81 4.86 -3.47
C VAL A 466 -15.61 5.51 -2.10
N PRO A 467 -16.09 6.74 -1.86
CA PRO A 467 -16.06 7.35 -0.56
C PRO A 467 -17.05 6.66 0.37
N VAL A 468 -16.59 6.29 1.57
CA VAL A 468 -17.37 5.62 2.61
C VAL A 468 -17.30 6.47 3.88
N ILE A 469 -18.45 6.80 4.45
CA ILE A 469 -18.58 7.49 5.75
C ILE A 469 -19.53 6.67 6.62
N MET A 470 -18.98 5.85 7.49
CA MET A 470 -19.75 4.96 8.35
C MET A 470 -19.11 4.80 9.73
N LYS A 471 -19.93 4.61 10.76
CA LYS A 471 -19.49 4.19 12.08
C LYS A 471 -19.60 2.67 12.17
N LEU A 472 -18.45 1.99 12.23
CA LEU A 472 -18.37 0.55 12.39
C LEU A 472 -18.09 0.17 13.84
N TYR A 473 -18.12 -1.13 14.14
CA TYR A 473 -17.95 -1.66 15.49
C TYR A 473 -16.73 -1.11 16.26
N ASP A 474 -15.56 -1.08 15.64
CA ASP A 474 -14.29 -0.70 16.26
C ASP A 474 -13.70 0.63 15.73
N GLN A 475 -14.32 1.24 14.72
CA GLN A 475 -13.79 2.45 14.09
C GLN A 475 -14.84 3.26 13.32
N LYS A 476 -14.54 4.55 13.11
CA LYS A 476 -15.24 5.41 12.16
C LYS A 476 -14.46 5.42 10.85
N VAL A 477 -15.08 4.99 9.77
CA VAL A 477 -14.52 5.08 8.43
C VAL A 477 -14.95 6.40 7.80
N SER A 478 -13.99 7.16 7.26
CA SER A 478 -14.21 8.37 6.47
C SER A 478 -13.11 8.44 5.42
N SER A 479 -13.19 7.55 4.42
CA SER A 479 -12.13 7.40 3.41
C SER A 479 -12.64 6.73 2.14
N TYR A 480 -11.80 6.77 1.10
CA TYR A 480 -12.04 5.99 -0.11
C TYR A 480 -11.69 4.52 0.12
N LEU A 481 -12.68 3.63 -0.05
CA LEU A 481 -12.47 2.19 -0.04
C LEU A 481 -12.44 1.63 -1.46
N LEU A 482 -11.64 0.58 -1.65
CA LEU A 482 -11.52 -0.14 -2.91
C LEU A 482 -12.68 -1.12 -3.06
N VAL A 483 -13.34 -1.09 -4.19
CA VAL A 483 -14.39 -2.05 -4.53
C VAL A 483 -13.74 -3.33 -5.03
N ASP A 484 -13.74 -4.37 -4.23
CA ASP A 484 -13.24 -5.69 -4.62
C ASP A 484 -14.26 -6.47 -5.44
N LYS A 485 -15.54 -6.34 -5.09
CA LYS A 485 -16.63 -6.92 -5.84
C LYS A 485 -17.84 -6.00 -5.83
N VAL A 486 -18.56 -5.96 -6.92
CA VAL A 486 -19.86 -5.30 -7.05
C VAL A 486 -20.83 -6.21 -7.79
N THR A 487 -22.05 -6.30 -7.25
CA THR A 487 -23.20 -6.91 -7.93
C THR A 487 -24.27 -5.86 -8.15
N HIS A 488 -24.46 -5.48 -9.38
CA HIS A 488 -25.57 -4.62 -9.79
C HIS A 488 -26.81 -5.47 -9.97
N LYS A 489 -27.92 -5.06 -9.38
CA LYS A 489 -29.23 -5.71 -9.45
C LYS A 489 -30.23 -4.76 -10.09
N PHE A 490 -30.97 -5.27 -11.06
CA PHE A 490 -32.01 -4.53 -11.78
C PHE A 490 -33.32 -5.23 -11.54
N ASN A 491 -34.23 -4.55 -10.85
CA ASN A 491 -35.51 -5.11 -10.46
C ASN A 491 -36.61 -4.01 -10.51
N ASN A 492 -37.76 -4.26 -11.18
CA ASN A 492 -38.84 -3.29 -11.32
C ASN A 492 -38.39 -1.90 -11.83
N GLY A 493 -37.41 -1.87 -12.72
CA GLY A 493 -36.80 -0.64 -13.22
C GLY A 493 -35.87 0.07 -12.22
N GLN A 494 -35.69 -0.44 -11.01
CA GLN A 494 -34.73 0.07 -10.02
C GLN A 494 -33.34 -0.54 -10.23
N HIS A 495 -32.32 0.22 -9.88
CA HIS A 495 -30.95 -0.21 -9.90
C HIS A 495 -30.33 -0.07 -8.51
N ILE A 496 -29.96 -1.17 -7.91
CA ILE A 496 -29.24 -1.23 -6.63
C ILE A 496 -27.93 -2.00 -6.76
N MET A 497 -27.04 -1.87 -5.78
CA MET A 497 -25.73 -2.53 -5.77
C MET A 497 -25.46 -3.22 -4.43
N ASP A 498 -24.84 -4.40 -4.50
CA ASP A 498 -24.11 -4.96 -3.36
C ASP A 498 -22.62 -4.77 -3.60
N LEU A 499 -21.89 -4.38 -2.56
CA LEU A 499 -20.46 -4.06 -2.62
C LEU A 499 -19.68 -4.87 -1.60
N GLU A 500 -18.51 -5.38 -2.00
CA GLU A 500 -17.47 -5.85 -1.07
C GLU A 500 -16.31 -4.87 -1.16
N LEU A 501 -15.95 -4.28 -0.02
CA LEU A 501 -15.02 -3.15 0.08
C LEU A 501 -13.81 -3.51 0.94
N SER A 502 -12.62 -3.02 0.53
CA SER A 502 -11.37 -3.20 1.27
C SER A 502 -10.47 -1.97 1.15
N GLY A 503 -9.35 -1.96 1.90
CA GLY A 503 -8.32 -0.91 1.81
C GLY A 503 -8.71 0.41 2.48
N GLY A 504 -7.94 1.48 2.22
CA GLY A 504 -8.13 2.79 2.85
C GLY A 504 -7.81 2.78 4.34
N GLY A 505 -8.49 3.60 5.15
CA GLY A 505 -8.35 3.65 6.61
C GLY A 505 -8.82 2.40 7.36
N PHE A 506 -9.24 1.36 6.62
CA PHE A 506 -9.65 0.05 7.13
C PHE A 506 -8.53 -0.73 7.81
N ASP A 507 -7.28 -0.48 7.41
CA ASP A 507 -6.13 -1.25 7.89
C ASP A 507 -5.59 -0.72 9.22
N GLY A 508 -6.39 0.01 9.97
CA GLY A 508 -6.13 0.48 11.34
C GLY A 508 -4.79 1.20 11.52
N GLN A 509 -4.85 2.36 12.12
CA GLN A 509 -3.67 3.08 12.60
C GLN A 509 -2.82 2.25 13.56
#